data_782a227d9cffdb665015d9d961833247
#
_entry.id   782a227d9cffdb665015d9d961833247
#
_cell.length_a   1.000
_cell.length_b   1.000
_cell.length_c   1.000
_cell.angle_alpha   90.00
_cell.angle_beta   90.00
_cell.angle_gamma   90.00
#
_symmetry.space_group_name_H-M   'P 1'
#
loop_
_entity.id
_entity.type
_entity.pdbx_description
1 polymer ?
#
loop_
_entity_poly.entity_id
_entity_poly.type
_entity_poly.pdbx_seq_one_letter_code
_entity_poly.pdbx_strand_id
1 'polypeptide(L)'
;YKATRRIEVRSVNQSSGASALDYHNYKDIGMRVIAVGGNSLSRGLTLEGLMVSYFYRNTMMYDTLLQMGRWFGYRPGYEDLFKVWMAEDAIDWYGYIIDAVNELKQELYKMKRQNLTPKEFGLKVRQAPGALLVTARNKMRTGTMVKRPITVSGRMLETPRLKGDKATIDNNEALCRNFIKSISASANWKYDSYTKSFIWKDIPKEAIIEIVRAFETHPWNLNFQPIALADYILDSNLDKWDVAIPNGSSDSTVGVETFDDTIHVNPEM
;
A
#
# COMPACT_ATOMS: atom_id res chain seq x y z
N TYR A 1 37.91 10.52 -5.91
CA TYR A 1 38.26 11.70 -5.09
C TYR A 1 38.27 13.04 -5.87
N LYS A 2 38.60 13.09 -7.19
CA LYS A 2 38.56 14.37 -7.95
C LYS A 2 37.13 14.90 -8.14
N ALA A 3 36.13 14.04 -8.30
CA ALA A 3 34.74 14.43 -8.48
C ALA A 3 34.12 15.02 -7.21
N THR A 4 34.53 14.55 -6.03
CA THR A 4 33.97 14.99 -4.74
C THR A 4 34.51 16.35 -4.28
N ARG A 5 35.68 16.79 -4.76
CA ARG A 5 36.27 18.08 -4.40
C ARG A 5 35.44 19.30 -4.81
N ARG A 6 34.46 19.12 -5.70
CA ARG A 6 33.59 20.21 -6.20
C ARG A 6 32.21 20.19 -5.56
N ILE A 7 31.95 19.31 -4.58
CA ILE A 7 30.66 19.23 -3.91
C ILE A 7 30.68 20.17 -2.71
N GLU A 8 29.75 21.09 -2.67
CA GLU A 8 29.53 21.99 -1.55
C GLU A 8 28.41 21.46 -0.66
N VAL A 9 28.55 21.61 0.65
CA VAL A 9 27.46 21.32 1.60
C VAL A 9 26.82 22.65 2.00
N ARG A 10 25.51 22.79 1.75
CA ARG A 10 24.77 23.99 2.04
C ARG A 10 23.60 23.72 3.00
N SER A 11 23.51 24.52 4.05
CA SER A 11 22.37 24.51 4.95
C SER A 11 21.23 25.34 4.35
N VAL A 12 20.05 24.74 4.22
CA VAL A 12 18.83 25.37 3.70
C VAL A 12 17.81 25.46 4.84
N ASN A 13 17.69 26.63 5.43
CA ASN A 13 16.77 26.92 6.54
C ASN A 13 15.93 28.15 6.24
N GLN A 14 15.08 28.56 7.18
CA GLN A 14 14.22 29.74 6.99
C GLN A 14 15.00 31.05 6.80
N SER A 15 16.17 31.17 7.39
CA SER A 15 17.00 32.37 7.29
C SER A 15 17.82 32.41 6.01
N SER A 16 18.28 31.26 5.49
CA SER A 16 19.04 31.20 4.23
C SER A 16 18.14 31.20 2.99
N GLY A 17 16.91 30.72 3.13
CA GLY A 17 15.89 30.73 2.09
C GLY A 17 16.32 30.16 0.73
N ALA A 18 15.72 30.66 -0.33
CA ALA A 18 16.02 30.28 -1.71
C ALA A 18 17.43 30.70 -2.16
N SER A 19 18.04 31.71 -1.51
CA SER A 19 19.39 32.16 -1.84
C SER A 19 20.48 31.15 -1.54
N ALA A 20 20.20 30.13 -0.71
CA ALA A 20 21.13 29.02 -0.47
C ALA A 20 21.41 28.20 -1.72
N LEU A 21 20.48 28.15 -2.68
CA LEU A 21 20.55 27.39 -3.93
C LEU A 21 20.31 28.33 -5.11
N ASP A 22 21.30 29.19 -5.40
CA ASP A 22 21.28 30.12 -6.52
C ASP A 22 21.76 29.42 -7.80
N TYR A 23 20.82 28.78 -8.50
CA TYR A 23 21.11 28.08 -9.77
C TYR A 23 21.53 29.02 -10.89
N HIS A 24 21.14 30.30 -10.84
CA HIS A 24 21.42 31.25 -11.90
C HIS A 24 22.94 31.46 -12.07
N ASN A 25 23.65 31.62 -10.97
CA ASN A 25 25.10 31.81 -10.97
C ASN A 25 25.90 30.55 -11.34
N TYR A 26 25.24 29.38 -11.41
CA TYR A 26 25.85 28.11 -11.74
C TYR A 26 25.39 27.54 -13.08
N LYS A 27 24.70 28.34 -13.90
CA LYS A 27 24.03 27.88 -15.13
C LYS A 27 24.98 27.18 -16.11
N ASP A 28 26.22 27.69 -16.26
CA ASP A 28 27.18 27.18 -17.24
C ASP A 28 27.97 25.95 -16.76
N ILE A 29 28.20 25.82 -15.45
CA ILE A 29 29.05 24.78 -14.87
C ILE A 29 28.27 23.73 -14.06
N GLY A 30 26.99 23.97 -13.78
CA GLY A 30 26.16 23.18 -12.91
C GLY A 30 26.52 23.33 -11.42
N MET A 31 25.49 23.24 -10.58
CA MET A 31 25.67 23.27 -9.13
C MET A 31 25.79 21.85 -8.59
N ARG A 32 26.90 21.55 -7.91
CA ARG A 32 27.13 20.27 -7.22
C ARG A 32 27.02 20.50 -5.72
N VAL A 33 25.86 20.20 -5.15
CA VAL A 33 25.56 20.55 -3.78
C VAL A 33 24.89 19.40 -3.04
N ILE A 34 25.24 19.25 -1.77
CA ILE A 34 24.47 18.49 -0.78
C ILE A 34 23.68 19.52 0.03
N ALA A 35 22.37 19.58 -0.19
CA ALA A 35 21.48 20.47 0.53
C ALA A 35 21.01 19.78 1.82
N VAL A 36 21.32 20.38 2.97
CA VAL A 36 20.90 19.89 4.27
C VAL A 36 19.85 20.86 4.83
N GLY A 37 18.63 20.36 5.07
CA GLY A 37 17.57 21.21 5.59
C GLY A 37 16.37 20.45 6.11
N GLY A 38 15.48 21.17 6.76
CA GLY A 38 14.24 20.66 7.31
C GLY A 38 13.02 21.03 6.46
N ASN A 39 12.03 21.69 7.11
CA ASN A 39 10.78 22.13 6.44
C ASN A 39 11.01 23.07 5.27
N SER A 40 12.10 23.83 5.27
CA SER A 40 12.44 24.77 4.19
C SER A 40 12.65 24.07 2.85
N LEU A 41 13.12 22.79 2.87
CA LEU A 41 13.25 22.00 1.66
C LEU A 41 11.90 21.51 1.11
N SER A 42 10.86 21.44 1.93
CA SER A 42 9.55 20.91 1.52
C SER A 42 8.63 21.97 0.89
N ARG A 43 8.89 23.25 1.09
CA ARG A 43 8.02 24.35 0.63
C ARG A 43 8.80 25.49 0.01
N GLY A 44 8.29 26.01 -1.11
CA GLY A 44 8.77 27.25 -1.73
C GLY A 44 10.15 27.18 -2.39
N LEU A 45 10.77 26.02 -2.45
CA LEU A 45 12.08 25.81 -3.05
C LEU A 45 12.01 24.79 -4.19
N THR A 46 12.71 25.03 -5.27
CA THR A 46 12.90 24.06 -6.35
C THR A 46 14.27 23.41 -6.21
N LEU A 47 14.30 22.07 -6.22
CA LEU A 47 15.55 21.30 -6.19
C LEU A 47 15.83 20.79 -7.61
N GLU A 48 16.40 21.67 -8.44
CA GLU A 48 16.75 21.31 -9.82
C GLU A 48 17.86 20.27 -9.83
N GLY A 49 17.71 19.26 -10.72
CA GLY A 49 18.70 18.19 -10.87
C GLY A 49 18.87 17.29 -9.62
N LEU A 50 17.91 17.26 -8.72
CA LEU A 50 17.97 16.36 -7.56
C LEU A 50 18.04 14.89 -8.02
N MET A 51 19.09 14.19 -7.62
CA MET A 51 19.31 12.78 -7.96
C MET A 51 19.14 11.86 -6.74
N VAL A 52 19.64 12.26 -5.59
CA VAL A 52 19.63 11.44 -4.39
C VAL A 52 19.00 12.21 -3.25
N SER A 53 18.02 11.61 -2.59
CA SER A 53 17.38 12.15 -1.39
C SER A 53 17.59 11.20 -0.22
N TYR A 54 18.07 11.73 0.90
CA TYR A 54 18.06 11.06 2.19
C TYR A 54 16.98 11.68 3.05
N PHE A 55 15.84 10.98 3.17
CA PHE A 55 14.66 11.48 3.83
C PHE A 55 14.46 10.77 5.18
N TYR A 56 14.86 11.44 6.24
CA TYR A 56 14.78 10.93 7.62
C TYR A 56 13.77 11.69 8.47
N ARG A 57 12.87 12.42 7.83
CA ARG A 57 11.87 13.19 8.55
C ARG A 57 10.56 12.47 8.66
N ASN A 58 9.98 12.55 9.85
CA ASN A 58 8.69 11.96 10.14
C ASN A 58 7.66 13.03 10.50
N THR A 59 6.42 12.86 10.04
CA THR A 59 5.28 13.67 10.43
C THR A 59 4.02 12.82 10.38
N MET A 60 3.12 13.05 11.32
CA MET A 60 1.86 12.32 11.42
C MET A 60 0.74 12.89 10.53
N MET A 61 1.02 13.85 9.64
CA MET A 61 0.01 14.52 8.81
C MET A 61 0.17 14.16 7.34
N TYR A 62 -0.88 13.65 6.69
CA TYR A 62 -0.91 13.28 5.27
C TYR A 62 -0.49 14.44 4.36
N ASP A 63 -1.11 15.61 4.57
CA ASP A 63 -0.84 16.80 3.74
C ASP A 63 0.62 17.22 3.80
N THR A 64 1.24 17.09 4.96
CA THR A 64 2.64 17.43 5.15
C THR A 64 3.56 16.39 4.50
N LEU A 65 3.26 15.09 4.64
CA LEU A 65 4.01 14.02 3.97
C LEU A 65 3.95 14.16 2.44
N LEU A 66 2.75 14.39 1.88
CA LEU A 66 2.59 14.62 0.46
C LEU A 66 3.35 15.86 -0.04
N GLN A 67 3.37 16.94 0.73
CA GLN A 67 4.15 18.14 0.40
C GLN A 67 5.66 17.88 0.42
N MET A 68 6.14 17.08 1.36
CA MET A 68 7.55 16.69 1.43
C MET A 68 7.94 15.72 0.32
N GLY A 69 7.02 14.84 -0.09
CA GLY A 69 7.21 13.88 -1.17
C GLY A 69 7.24 14.48 -2.57
N ARG A 70 6.91 15.75 -2.75
CA ARG A 70 6.87 16.40 -4.08
C ARG A 70 8.19 16.33 -4.86
N TRP A 71 9.31 16.16 -4.20
CA TRP A 71 10.64 16.04 -4.80
C TRP A 71 10.98 14.62 -5.27
N PHE A 72 10.21 13.62 -4.85
CA PHE A 72 10.43 12.22 -5.18
C PHE A 72 9.74 11.82 -6.49
N GLY A 73 9.12 12.76 -7.18
CA GLY A 73 8.39 12.51 -8.40
C GLY A 73 9.27 12.22 -9.61
N TYR A 74 8.61 11.69 -10.64
CA TYR A 74 9.19 11.37 -11.93
C TYR A 74 9.88 12.57 -12.59
N ARG A 75 11.08 12.33 -13.14
CA ARG A 75 11.86 13.31 -13.89
C ARG A 75 12.40 12.68 -15.16
N PRO A 76 11.98 13.10 -16.34
CA PRO A 76 12.48 12.57 -17.60
C PRO A 76 14.01 12.66 -17.69
N GLY A 77 14.66 11.55 -18.04
CA GLY A 77 16.10 11.48 -18.19
C GLY A 77 16.91 11.31 -16.90
N TYR A 78 16.24 11.05 -15.75
CA TYR A 78 16.87 10.83 -14.44
C TYR A 78 16.40 9.54 -13.77
N GLU A 79 15.68 8.70 -14.47
CA GLU A 79 15.00 7.52 -13.92
C GLU A 79 15.95 6.53 -13.25
N ASP A 80 17.14 6.35 -13.82
CA ASP A 80 18.21 5.48 -13.32
C ASP A 80 19.04 6.11 -12.20
N LEU A 81 19.08 7.44 -12.13
CA LEU A 81 19.88 8.19 -11.16
C LEU A 81 19.10 8.55 -9.91
N PHE A 82 17.78 8.58 -10.02
CA PHE A 82 16.93 9.04 -8.92
C PHE A 82 16.77 7.98 -7.83
N LYS A 83 17.27 8.30 -6.62
CA LYS A 83 17.22 7.41 -5.46
C LYS A 83 16.72 8.15 -4.23
N VAL A 84 15.80 7.51 -3.51
CA VAL A 84 15.29 7.98 -2.23
C VAL A 84 15.64 6.97 -1.15
N TRP A 85 16.32 7.45 -0.12
CA TRP A 85 16.60 6.69 1.09
C TRP A 85 15.68 7.20 2.19
N MET A 86 14.86 6.32 2.75
CA MET A 86 13.95 6.65 3.84
C MET A 86 13.79 5.46 4.80
N ALA A 87 13.29 5.73 6.00
CA ALA A 87 12.97 4.69 6.97
C ALA A 87 11.77 3.84 6.49
N GLU A 88 11.72 2.59 6.90
CA GLU A 88 10.62 1.66 6.55
C GLU A 88 9.26 2.23 6.95
N ASP A 89 9.14 2.78 8.15
CA ASP A 89 7.90 3.45 8.61
C ASP A 89 7.42 4.52 7.63
N ALA A 90 8.35 5.29 7.05
CA ALA A 90 8.01 6.34 6.10
C ALA A 90 7.51 5.74 4.77
N ILE A 91 8.10 4.64 4.31
CA ILE A 91 7.64 3.90 3.12
C ILE A 91 6.21 3.43 3.33
N ASP A 92 5.93 2.82 4.48
CA ASP A 92 4.61 2.33 4.86
C ASP A 92 3.59 3.46 4.93
N TRP A 93 3.94 4.59 5.51
CA TRP A 93 3.04 5.75 5.58
C TRP A 93 2.73 6.34 4.21
N TYR A 94 3.72 6.44 3.32
CA TYR A 94 3.45 6.86 1.94
C TYR A 94 2.55 5.86 1.22
N GLY A 95 2.75 4.56 1.39
CA GLY A 95 1.86 3.54 0.84
C GLY A 95 0.42 3.71 1.33
N TYR A 96 0.23 3.86 2.64
CA TYR A 96 -1.09 4.11 3.22
C TYR A 96 -1.76 5.37 2.65
N ILE A 97 -1.01 6.46 2.53
CA ILE A 97 -1.52 7.72 1.99
C ILE A 97 -1.95 7.56 0.54
N ILE A 98 -1.19 6.83 -0.27
CA ILE A 98 -1.53 6.55 -1.67
C ILE A 98 -2.86 5.79 -1.76
N ASP A 99 -3.05 4.77 -0.93
CA ASP A 99 -4.31 4.03 -0.89
C ASP A 99 -5.49 4.93 -0.50
N ALA A 100 -5.32 5.76 0.54
CA ALA A 100 -6.33 6.71 0.95
C ALA A 100 -6.66 7.76 -0.13
N VAL A 101 -5.66 8.22 -0.86
CA VAL A 101 -5.83 9.15 -1.99
C VAL A 101 -6.54 8.48 -3.16
N ASN A 102 -6.22 7.23 -3.47
CA ASN A 102 -6.89 6.48 -4.54
C ASN A 102 -8.36 6.22 -4.20
N GLU A 103 -8.69 5.88 -2.96
CA GLU A 103 -10.07 5.78 -2.51
C GLU A 103 -10.82 7.11 -2.64
N LEU A 104 -10.19 8.20 -2.18
CA LEU A 104 -10.77 9.53 -2.33
C LEU A 104 -11.07 9.87 -3.80
N LYS A 105 -10.14 9.55 -4.71
CA LYS A 105 -10.36 9.75 -6.15
C LYS A 105 -11.57 8.95 -6.65
N GLN A 106 -11.70 7.68 -6.23
CA GLN A 106 -12.85 6.85 -6.60
C GLN A 106 -14.16 7.44 -6.09
N GLU A 107 -14.19 7.93 -4.84
CA GLU A 107 -15.36 8.59 -4.26
C GLU A 107 -15.71 9.88 -5.04
N LEU A 108 -14.72 10.68 -5.43
CA LEU A 108 -14.91 11.86 -6.28
C LEU A 108 -15.47 11.51 -7.67
N TYR A 109 -15.00 10.42 -8.29
CA TYR A 109 -15.57 9.94 -9.55
C TYR A 109 -17.03 9.49 -9.40
N LYS A 110 -17.39 8.80 -8.32
CA LYS A 110 -18.77 8.42 -8.03
C LYS A 110 -19.65 9.66 -7.84
N MET A 111 -19.19 10.62 -7.04
CA MET A 111 -19.86 11.89 -6.81
C MET A 111 -20.15 12.63 -8.12
N LYS A 112 -19.12 12.71 -9.02
CA LYS A 112 -19.26 13.33 -10.32
C LYS A 112 -20.30 12.61 -11.19
N ARG A 113 -20.29 11.28 -11.21
CA ARG A 113 -21.28 10.48 -11.97
C ARG A 113 -22.70 10.65 -11.49
N GLN A 114 -22.88 10.95 -10.21
CA GLN A 114 -24.20 11.20 -9.58
C GLN A 114 -24.59 12.68 -9.64
N ASN A 115 -23.76 13.56 -10.21
CA ASN A 115 -23.95 15.01 -10.27
C ASN A 115 -24.20 15.64 -8.89
N LEU A 116 -23.58 15.10 -7.82
CA LEU A 116 -23.72 15.58 -6.46
C LEU A 116 -22.57 16.52 -6.08
N THR A 117 -22.86 17.47 -5.21
CA THR A 117 -21.83 18.29 -4.56
C THR A 117 -21.15 17.53 -3.42
N PRO A 118 -19.93 17.92 -2.97
CA PRO A 118 -19.26 17.29 -1.83
C PRO A 118 -20.09 17.25 -0.56
N LYS A 119 -20.95 18.26 -0.34
CA LYS A 119 -21.84 18.33 0.83
C LYS A 119 -22.95 17.29 0.75
N GLU A 120 -23.58 17.15 -0.41
CA GLU A 120 -24.67 16.19 -0.66
C GLU A 120 -24.16 14.75 -0.65
N PHE A 121 -22.99 14.51 -1.22
CA PHE A 121 -22.38 13.19 -1.28
C PHE A 121 -21.81 12.73 0.08
N GLY A 122 -21.48 13.69 0.98
CA GLY A 122 -20.82 13.39 2.26
C GLY A 122 -19.44 12.77 2.05
N LEU A 123 -18.56 13.49 1.32
CA LEU A 123 -17.21 13.05 1.00
C LEU A 123 -16.45 12.59 2.23
N LYS A 124 -15.81 11.42 2.14
CA LYS A 124 -15.09 10.76 3.22
C LYS A 124 -13.63 10.58 2.87
N VAL A 125 -12.76 10.72 3.87
CA VAL A 125 -11.34 10.44 3.75
C VAL A 125 -10.96 9.45 4.84
N ARG A 126 -10.26 8.38 4.45
CA ARG A 126 -9.77 7.38 5.40
C ARG A 126 -8.72 7.98 6.32
N GLN A 127 -8.82 7.65 7.60
CA GLN A 127 -7.81 7.98 8.60
C GLN A 127 -7.19 6.70 9.16
N ALA A 128 -5.86 6.67 9.27
CA ALA A 128 -5.16 5.55 9.91
C ALA A 128 -5.42 5.56 11.43
N PRO A 129 -5.84 4.44 12.02
CA PRO A 129 -6.02 4.35 13.45
C PRO A 129 -4.68 4.60 14.18
N GLY A 130 -4.64 5.60 15.04
CA GLY A 130 -3.55 5.81 16.01
C GLY A 130 -2.23 6.40 15.48
N ALA A 131 -2.02 6.48 14.15
CA ALA A 131 -0.71 6.87 13.62
C ALA A 131 -0.72 8.14 12.77
N LEU A 132 -1.63 8.26 11.81
CA LEU A 132 -1.60 9.34 10.83
C LEU A 132 -2.88 10.18 10.87
N LEU A 133 -2.74 11.49 10.87
CA LEU A 133 -3.82 12.46 10.76
C LEU A 133 -3.94 12.96 9.32
N VAL A 134 -5.16 13.05 8.80
CA VAL A 134 -5.42 13.57 7.44
C VAL A 134 -4.87 14.99 7.28
N THR A 135 -5.08 15.83 8.29
CA THR A 135 -4.55 17.21 8.35
C THR A 135 -4.59 17.73 9.78
N ALA A 136 -4.03 18.92 10.00
CA ALA A 136 -4.02 19.56 11.30
C ALA A 136 -5.46 19.79 11.84
N ARG A 137 -5.66 19.64 13.15
CA ARG A 137 -6.97 19.76 13.82
C ARG A 137 -7.69 21.08 13.53
N ASN A 138 -6.95 22.18 13.39
CA ASN A 138 -7.52 23.48 13.06
C ASN A 138 -8.13 23.55 11.63
N LYS A 139 -7.71 22.68 10.72
CA LYS A 139 -8.26 22.57 9.37
C LYS A 139 -9.45 21.60 9.30
N MET A 140 -9.62 20.75 10.30
CA MET A 140 -10.71 19.75 10.36
C MET A 140 -11.99 20.27 11.07
N ARG A 141 -12.19 21.57 11.17
CA ARG A 141 -13.28 22.17 11.95
C ARG A 141 -14.68 21.64 11.64
N THR A 142 -14.93 21.23 10.41
CA THR A 142 -16.22 20.71 9.94
C THR A 142 -16.22 19.18 9.70
N GLY A 143 -15.10 18.53 9.93
CA GLY A 143 -14.98 17.10 9.76
C GLY A 143 -15.45 16.36 11.02
N THR A 144 -16.33 15.39 10.86
CA THR A 144 -16.73 14.49 11.94
C THR A 144 -16.15 13.10 11.69
N MET A 145 -15.64 12.44 12.75
CA MET A 145 -15.22 11.06 12.65
C MET A 145 -16.44 10.16 12.62
N VAL A 146 -16.61 9.41 11.54
CA VAL A 146 -17.71 8.47 11.37
C VAL A 146 -17.12 7.06 11.29
N LYS A 147 -17.54 6.18 12.19
CA LYS A 147 -17.32 4.73 12.03
C LYS A 147 -18.41 4.22 11.10
N ARG A 148 -18.02 3.67 9.97
CA ARG A 148 -18.98 3.11 9.02
C ARG A 148 -18.65 1.64 8.77
N PRO A 149 -19.62 0.74 8.87
CA PRO A 149 -19.41 -0.62 8.37
C PRO A 149 -19.15 -0.55 6.85
N ILE A 150 -18.11 -1.23 6.42
CA ILE A 150 -17.76 -1.34 5.00
C ILE A 150 -18.32 -2.67 4.53
N THR A 151 -19.24 -2.64 3.56
CA THR A 151 -19.62 -3.87 2.87
C THR A 151 -18.50 -4.30 1.94
N VAL A 152 -18.14 -5.57 1.99
CA VAL A 152 -17.17 -6.19 1.08
C VAL A 152 -17.85 -6.85 -0.12
N SER A 153 -19.19 -6.84 -0.15
CA SER A 153 -19.96 -7.40 -1.26
C SER A 153 -19.61 -6.71 -2.58
N GLY A 154 -19.28 -7.51 -3.60
CA GLY A 154 -18.89 -7.02 -4.93
C GLY A 154 -17.55 -6.27 -4.95
N ARG A 155 -16.71 -6.46 -3.96
CA ARG A 155 -15.36 -5.87 -3.89
C ARG A 155 -14.31 -6.96 -3.83
N MET A 156 -13.18 -6.72 -4.46
CA MET A 156 -11.97 -7.50 -4.29
C MET A 156 -11.21 -6.97 -3.07
N LEU A 157 -10.87 -7.87 -2.15
CA LEU A 157 -10.02 -7.58 -1.00
C LEU A 157 -8.72 -8.34 -1.20
N GLU A 158 -7.62 -7.63 -1.11
CA GLU A 158 -6.29 -8.16 -1.32
C GLU A 158 -5.39 -7.92 -0.11
N THR A 159 -4.37 -8.75 0.03
CA THR A 159 -3.28 -8.59 1.00
C THR A 159 -1.99 -8.25 0.26
N PRO A 160 -1.84 -7.04 -0.30
CA PRO A 160 -0.71 -6.67 -1.13
C PRO A 160 0.62 -6.62 -0.36
N ARG A 161 0.55 -6.67 0.97
CA ARG A 161 1.72 -6.67 1.84
C ARG A 161 1.72 -7.92 2.71
N LEU A 162 2.77 -8.71 2.59
CA LEU A 162 3.00 -9.88 3.42
C LEU A 162 4.03 -9.52 4.51
N LYS A 163 3.94 -10.18 5.66
CA LYS A 163 5.02 -10.14 6.65
C LYS A 163 6.22 -10.89 6.10
N GLY A 164 7.41 -10.30 6.22
CA GLY A 164 8.64 -10.89 5.67
C GLY A 164 9.38 -11.81 6.64
N ASP A 165 8.91 -11.96 7.87
CA ASP A 165 9.54 -12.85 8.83
C ASP A 165 9.19 -14.33 8.52
N LYS A 166 10.21 -15.17 8.57
CA LYS A 166 10.08 -16.57 8.17
C LYS A 166 9.04 -17.33 9.00
N ALA A 167 8.94 -17.05 10.28
CA ALA A 167 8.01 -17.76 11.17
C ALA A 167 6.55 -17.51 10.76
N THR A 168 6.19 -16.27 10.45
CA THR A 168 4.85 -15.93 9.95
C THR A 168 4.57 -16.57 8.59
N ILE A 169 5.55 -16.58 7.68
CA ILE A 169 5.41 -17.21 6.36
C ILE A 169 5.15 -18.71 6.54
N ASP A 170 5.99 -19.41 7.28
CA ASP A 170 5.88 -20.86 7.52
C ASP A 170 4.53 -21.21 8.19
N ASN A 171 4.07 -20.39 9.15
CA ASN A 171 2.79 -20.59 9.81
C ASN A 171 1.59 -20.39 8.87
N ASN A 172 1.59 -19.31 8.07
CA ASN A 172 0.54 -19.06 7.09
C ASN A 172 0.49 -20.15 6.01
N GLU A 173 1.65 -20.60 5.55
CA GLU A 173 1.74 -21.70 4.60
C GLU A 173 1.15 -23.00 5.17
N ALA A 174 1.56 -23.38 6.39
CA ALA A 174 1.01 -24.55 7.06
C ALA A 174 -0.50 -24.45 7.28
N LEU A 175 -1.00 -23.25 7.64
CA LEU A 175 -2.42 -22.98 7.80
C LEU A 175 -3.18 -23.20 6.47
N CYS A 176 -2.68 -22.63 5.38
CA CYS A 176 -3.29 -22.78 4.05
C CYS A 176 -3.29 -24.24 3.60
N ARG A 177 -2.18 -24.96 3.77
CA ARG A 177 -2.08 -26.40 3.41
C ARG A 177 -3.08 -27.24 4.20
N ASN A 178 -3.18 -27.03 5.51
CA ASN A 178 -4.14 -27.74 6.34
C ASN A 178 -5.59 -27.43 5.96
N PHE A 179 -5.88 -26.18 5.67
CA PHE A 179 -7.20 -25.76 5.20
C PHE A 179 -7.57 -26.45 3.89
N ILE A 180 -6.68 -26.43 2.88
CA ILE A 180 -6.95 -27.09 1.59
C ILE A 180 -7.16 -28.59 1.76
N LYS A 181 -6.35 -29.27 2.58
CA LYS A 181 -6.56 -30.69 2.90
C LYS A 181 -7.92 -30.93 3.54
N SER A 182 -8.35 -30.08 4.47
CA SER A 182 -9.63 -30.25 5.15
C SER A 182 -10.83 -30.08 4.21
N ILE A 183 -10.81 -29.07 3.34
CA ILE A 183 -11.90 -28.86 2.38
C ILE A 183 -11.88 -29.89 1.25
N SER A 184 -10.72 -30.40 0.84
CA SER A 184 -10.61 -31.48 -0.15
C SER A 184 -11.15 -32.80 0.36
N ALA A 185 -11.09 -33.04 1.66
CA ALA A 185 -11.71 -34.25 2.28
C ALA A 185 -13.24 -34.14 2.35
N SER A 186 -13.81 -32.96 2.40
CA SER A 186 -15.24 -32.69 2.61
C SER A 186 -15.99 -32.28 1.34
N ALA A 187 -15.30 -31.75 0.32
CA ALA A 187 -15.91 -31.24 -0.90
C ALA A 187 -15.05 -31.58 -2.14
N ASN A 188 -15.72 -31.91 -3.23
CA ASN A 188 -15.02 -32.15 -4.50
C ASN A 188 -14.58 -30.82 -5.12
N TRP A 189 -13.36 -30.80 -5.62
CA TRP A 189 -12.86 -29.68 -6.40
C TRP A 189 -12.99 -29.93 -7.90
N LYS A 190 -12.99 -28.86 -8.69
CA LYS A 190 -12.95 -28.89 -10.15
C LYS A 190 -11.90 -27.92 -10.65
N TYR A 191 -11.16 -28.32 -11.68
CA TYR A 191 -10.30 -27.39 -12.40
C TYR A 191 -11.12 -26.62 -13.43
N ASP A 192 -11.07 -25.29 -13.34
CA ASP A 192 -11.67 -24.38 -14.32
C ASP A 192 -10.58 -23.92 -15.30
N SER A 193 -10.68 -24.34 -16.54
CA SER A 193 -9.73 -24.02 -17.60
C SER A 193 -9.76 -22.53 -18.02
N TYR A 194 -10.87 -21.85 -17.80
CA TYR A 194 -11.01 -20.42 -18.13
C TYR A 194 -10.25 -19.55 -17.13
N THR A 195 -10.46 -19.75 -15.85
CA THR A 195 -9.76 -19.04 -14.78
C THR A 195 -8.42 -19.66 -14.42
N LYS A 196 -8.09 -20.82 -14.99
CA LYS A 196 -6.91 -21.64 -14.63
C LYS A 196 -6.81 -21.87 -13.13
N SER A 197 -7.91 -22.22 -12.48
CA SER A 197 -7.99 -22.33 -11.02
C SER A 197 -8.59 -23.65 -10.59
N PHE A 198 -8.13 -24.16 -9.45
CA PHE A 198 -8.81 -25.24 -8.72
C PHE A 198 -9.90 -24.61 -7.87
N ILE A 199 -11.15 -25.06 -7.99
CA ILE A 199 -12.30 -24.46 -7.33
C ILE A 199 -13.02 -25.51 -6.48
N TRP A 200 -13.15 -25.22 -5.18
CA TRP A 200 -14.04 -25.93 -4.23
C TRP A 200 -15.30 -25.09 -4.07
N LYS A 201 -16.45 -25.72 -4.26
CA LYS A 201 -17.73 -25.03 -4.12
C LYS A 201 -18.44 -25.40 -2.83
N ASP A 202 -19.31 -24.50 -2.40
CA ASP A 202 -20.20 -24.74 -1.25
C ASP A 202 -19.49 -25.04 0.07
N ILE A 203 -18.30 -24.47 0.28
CA ILE A 203 -17.57 -24.57 1.55
C ILE A 203 -18.33 -23.82 2.65
N PRO A 204 -18.58 -24.46 3.80
CA PRO A 204 -19.27 -23.81 4.94
C PRO A 204 -18.55 -22.55 5.39
N LYS A 205 -19.33 -21.50 5.74
CA LYS A 205 -18.78 -20.21 6.19
C LYS A 205 -17.88 -20.35 7.43
N GLU A 206 -18.14 -21.32 8.28
CA GLU A 206 -17.36 -21.59 9.49
C GLU A 206 -15.90 -21.90 9.15
N ALA A 207 -15.67 -22.72 8.12
CA ALA A 207 -14.31 -23.05 7.66
C ALA A 207 -13.59 -21.81 7.09
N ILE A 208 -14.32 -20.92 6.40
CA ILE A 208 -13.77 -19.66 5.88
C ILE A 208 -13.45 -18.70 7.04
N ILE A 209 -14.32 -18.59 8.04
CA ILE A 209 -14.09 -17.78 9.23
C ILE A 209 -12.83 -18.24 9.97
N GLU A 210 -12.65 -19.54 10.12
CA GLU A 210 -11.52 -20.11 10.83
C GLU A 210 -10.19 -19.74 10.15
N ILE A 211 -10.05 -19.98 8.84
CA ILE A 211 -8.83 -19.63 8.11
C ILE A 211 -8.59 -18.12 8.10
N VAL A 212 -9.63 -17.31 7.87
CA VAL A 212 -9.49 -15.85 7.83
C VAL A 212 -9.02 -15.30 9.17
N ARG A 213 -9.54 -15.81 10.29
CA ARG A 213 -9.12 -15.37 11.64
C ARG A 213 -7.68 -15.77 11.97
N ALA A 214 -7.26 -16.93 11.53
CA ALA A 214 -5.94 -17.48 11.84
C ALA A 214 -4.84 -16.93 10.93
N PHE A 215 -5.19 -16.42 9.74
CA PHE A 215 -4.23 -15.93 8.77
C PHE A 215 -3.59 -14.61 9.22
N GLU A 216 -2.28 -14.61 9.40
CA GLU A 216 -1.55 -13.42 9.82
C GLU A 216 -1.22 -12.52 8.61
N THR A 217 -1.69 -11.27 8.68
CA THR A 217 -1.43 -10.24 7.66
C THR A 217 -0.55 -9.13 8.21
N HIS A 218 0.07 -8.39 7.30
CA HIS A 218 0.76 -7.17 7.68
C HIS A 218 -0.26 -6.14 8.22
N PRO A 219 0.02 -5.44 9.34
CA PRO A 219 -0.91 -4.49 9.97
C PRO A 219 -1.42 -3.38 9.04
N TRP A 220 -0.68 -3.09 7.97
CA TRP A 220 -1.03 -2.08 6.98
C TRP A 220 -1.94 -2.57 5.85
N ASN A 221 -2.36 -3.83 5.86
CA ASN A 221 -3.41 -4.33 4.96
C ASN A 221 -4.79 -3.91 5.51
N LEU A 222 -5.13 -2.64 5.37
CA LEU A 222 -6.31 -2.05 5.99
C LEU A 222 -7.62 -2.57 5.40
N ASN A 223 -7.58 -3.08 4.18
CA ASN A 223 -8.75 -3.67 3.52
C ASN A 223 -8.96 -5.12 3.95
N PHE A 224 -7.92 -5.80 4.39
CA PHE A 224 -7.97 -7.17 4.88
C PHE A 224 -7.58 -7.19 6.36
N GLN A 225 -8.55 -6.95 7.22
CA GLN A 225 -8.41 -7.05 8.68
C GLN A 225 -9.03 -8.39 9.11
N PRO A 226 -8.24 -9.41 9.48
CA PRO A 226 -8.72 -10.78 9.68
C PRO A 226 -9.92 -10.88 10.63
N ILE A 227 -9.83 -10.23 11.79
CA ILE A 227 -10.91 -10.29 12.79
C ILE A 227 -12.17 -9.61 12.26
N ALA A 228 -12.08 -8.38 11.75
CA ALA A 228 -13.23 -7.64 11.25
C ALA A 228 -13.87 -8.31 10.02
N LEU A 229 -13.04 -8.93 9.16
CA LEU A 229 -13.53 -9.67 7.99
C LEU A 229 -14.24 -10.95 8.41
N ALA A 230 -13.69 -11.69 9.37
CA ALA A 230 -14.34 -12.88 9.92
C ALA A 230 -15.67 -12.56 10.60
N ASP A 231 -15.76 -11.46 11.36
CA ASP A 231 -17.00 -11.01 11.96
C ASP A 231 -18.03 -10.59 10.88
N TYR A 232 -17.59 -9.91 9.81
CA TYR A 232 -18.45 -9.59 8.67
C TYR A 232 -19.00 -10.86 7.99
N ILE A 233 -18.16 -11.89 7.80
CA ILE A 233 -18.59 -13.18 7.22
C ILE A 233 -19.59 -13.86 8.15
N LEU A 234 -19.35 -13.84 9.47
CA LEU A 234 -20.23 -14.42 10.47
C LEU A 234 -21.63 -13.78 10.43
N ASP A 235 -21.69 -12.45 10.33
CA ASP A 235 -22.94 -11.69 10.28
C ASP A 235 -23.61 -11.73 8.90
N SER A 236 -22.95 -12.27 7.88
CA SER A 236 -23.52 -12.38 6.54
C SER A 236 -24.59 -13.48 6.45
N ASN A 237 -25.54 -13.28 5.51
CA ASN A 237 -26.55 -14.29 5.18
C ASN A 237 -26.02 -15.36 4.21
N LEU A 238 -24.71 -15.36 3.91
CA LEU A 238 -24.07 -16.32 3.01
C LEU A 238 -23.52 -17.48 3.84
N ASP A 239 -24.16 -18.62 3.79
CA ASP A 239 -23.72 -19.81 4.54
C ASP A 239 -22.67 -20.65 3.80
N LYS A 240 -22.52 -20.40 2.49
CA LYS A 240 -21.61 -21.15 1.62
C LYS A 240 -20.75 -20.22 0.79
N TRP A 241 -19.50 -20.65 0.59
CA TRP A 241 -18.46 -19.90 -0.09
C TRP A 241 -17.72 -20.78 -1.09
N ASP A 242 -17.24 -20.19 -2.18
CA ASP A 242 -16.35 -20.86 -3.10
C ASP A 242 -14.90 -20.50 -2.76
N VAL A 243 -14.02 -21.49 -2.78
CA VAL A 243 -12.57 -21.32 -2.62
C VAL A 243 -11.90 -21.62 -3.94
N ALA A 244 -11.09 -20.70 -4.42
CA ALA A 244 -10.34 -20.87 -5.65
C ALA A 244 -8.84 -20.68 -5.41
N ILE A 245 -8.03 -21.62 -5.94
CA ILE A 245 -6.57 -21.50 -5.97
C ILE A 245 -6.17 -21.35 -7.44
N PRO A 246 -5.63 -20.17 -7.82
CA PRO A 246 -5.09 -19.97 -9.16
C PRO A 246 -3.89 -20.90 -9.39
N ASN A 247 -3.84 -21.52 -10.56
CA ASN A 247 -2.68 -22.24 -11.02
C ASN A 247 -1.81 -21.31 -11.87
N GLY A 248 -0.50 -21.31 -11.64
CA GLY A 248 0.43 -20.51 -12.42
C GLY A 248 0.43 -20.88 -13.91
N SER A 249 0.84 -19.96 -14.75
CA SER A 249 0.82 -20.11 -16.22
C SER A 249 2.11 -20.73 -16.79
N SER A 250 3.11 -21.01 -15.96
CA SER A 250 4.38 -21.61 -16.40
C SER A 250 4.21 -23.10 -16.73
N ASP A 251 4.69 -23.51 -17.88
CA ASP A 251 4.80 -24.95 -18.26
C ASP A 251 5.98 -25.64 -17.55
N SER A 252 6.69 -24.93 -16.68
CA SER A 252 7.82 -25.42 -15.91
C SER A 252 7.33 -26.31 -14.78
N THR A 253 7.83 -27.53 -14.69
CA THR A 253 7.61 -28.44 -13.56
C THR A 253 8.49 -28.10 -12.35
N VAL A 254 9.32 -27.09 -12.45
CA VAL A 254 10.20 -26.60 -11.38
C VAL A 254 9.35 -25.75 -10.43
N GLY A 255 9.24 -26.18 -9.19
CA GLY A 255 8.49 -25.44 -8.16
C GLY A 255 7.00 -25.82 -8.03
N VAL A 256 6.55 -26.91 -8.65
CA VAL A 256 5.18 -27.40 -8.45
C VAL A 256 4.98 -27.77 -6.98
N GLU A 257 4.04 -27.11 -6.34
CA GLU A 257 3.66 -27.41 -4.97
C GLU A 257 2.49 -28.40 -4.93
N THR A 258 2.66 -29.47 -4.16
CA THR A 258 1.64 -30.49 -3.97
C THR A 258 0.90 -30.23 -2.66
N PHE A 259 -0.40 -29.91 -2.73
CA PHE A 259 -1.25 -29.75 -1.55
C PHE A 259 -1.81 -31.08 -1.04
N ASP A 260 -2.08 -31.98 -1.97
CA ASP A 260 -2.34 -33.39 -1.72
C ASP A 260 -1.85 -34.22 -2.92
N ASP A 261 -2.05 -35.54 -2.94
CA ASP A 261 -1.56 -36.42 -4.02
C ASP A 261 -2.18 -36.13 -5.41
N THR A 262 -3.19 -35.25 -5.47
CA THR A 262 -3.96 -34.96 -6.69
C THR A 262 -3.92 -33.51 -7.12
N ILE A 263 -3.53 -32.57 -6.24
CA ILE A 263 -3.54 -31.14 -6.51
C ILE A 263 -2.11 -30.62 -6.59
N HIS A 264 -1.69 -30.30 -7.80
CA HIS A 264 -0.40 -29.73 -8.10
C HIS A 264 -0.60 -28.28 -8.58
N VAL A 265 -0.10 -27.33 -7.85
CA VAL A 265 -0.18 -25.90 -8.18
C VAL A 265 1.20 -25.41 -8.61
N ASN A 266 1.25 -24.76 -9.75
CA ASN A 266 2.45 -24.06 -10.17
C ASN A 266 2.46 -22.65 -9.53
N PRO A 267 3.42 -22.32 -8.65
CA PRO A 267 3.47 -21.06 -7.94
C PRO A 267 3.96 -19.88 -8.77
N GLU A 268 4.53 -20.10 -9.96
CA GLU A 268 4.97 -19.01 -10.84
C GLU A 268 3.77 -18.38 -11.55
N MET A 269 3.38 -17.19 -11.09
CA MET A 269 2.44 -16.30 -11.77
C MET A 269 3.16 -15.20 -12.51
#